data_a72ac6e6f3a895c061b7b3dd02db911b
#
_entry.id   a72ac6e6f3a895c061b7b3dd02db911b
#
_cell.length_a   1.000
_cell.length_b   1.000
_cell.length_c   1.000
_cell.angle_alpha   90.00
_cell.angle_beta   90.00
_cell.angle_gamma   90.00
#
_symmetry.space_group_name_H-M   'P 1'
#
loop_
_entity.id
_entity.type
_entity.pdbx_description
1 polymer ?
#
loop_
_entity_poly.entity_id
_entity_poly.type
_entity_poly.pdbx_seq_one_letter_code
_entity_poly.pdbx_strand_id
1 'polypeptide(L)'
;MSKETISASDRLLPASWSRGNPVDIFGDASGKRYADTLAVLIDDREVDAILVLNCPTGLAQPDEAARAVIGALKAAEPTALRGRNVITAWLGEYTARPARQLFADARMPPTKARTAPSAVSSIGYAIATIKSC
;
A
#
# COMPACT_ATOMS: atom_id res chain seq x y z
N MET A 1 6.72 7.28 -11.34
CA MET A 1 6.18 5.95 -11.69
C MET A 1 6.39 5.73 -13.17
N SER A 2 7.10 4.67 -13.53
CA SER A 2 7.50 4.38 -14.90
C SER A 2 6.31 3.95 -15.79
N LYS A 3 6.49 3.99 -17.11
CA LYS A 3 5.47 3.51 -18.06
C LYS A 3 5.27 1.99 -17.93
N GLU A 4 6.33 1.28 -17.61
CA GLU A 4 6.34 -0.17 -17.36
C GLU A 4 5.46 -0.52 -16.16
N THR A 5 5.58 0.25 -15.08
CA THR A 5 4.75 0.11 -13.87
C THR A 5 3.28 0.38 -14.17
N ILE A 6 2.96 1.40 -14.96
CA ILE A 6 1.58 1.67 -15.39
C ILE A 6 1.04 0.47 -16.19
N SER A 7 1.81 -0.03 -17.16
CA SER A 7 1.40 -1.19 -17.98
C SER A 7 1.25 -2.47 -17.15
N ALA A 8 2.10 -2.67 -16.14
CA ALA A 8 1.96 -3.79 -15.22
C ALA A 8 0.70 -3.65 -14.35
N SER A 9 0.43 -2.46 -13.84
CA SER A 9 -0.77 -2.15 -13.05
C SER A 9 -2.06 -2.30 -13.87
N ASP A 10 -2.06 -1.93 -15.15
CA ASP A 10 -3.20 -2.13 -16.06
C ASP A 10 -3.60 -3.61 -16.22
N ARG A 11 -2.67 -4.53 -16.03
CA ARG A 11 -2.93 -5.98 -16.08
C ARG A 11 -3.45 -6.56 -14.76
N LEU A 12 -3.21 -5.87 -13.65
CA LEU A 12 -3.52 -6.33 -12.30
C LEU A 12 -4.78 -5.69 -11.73
N LEU A 13 -5.02 -4.45 -12.09
CA LEU A 13 -6.08 -3.62 -11.50
C LEU A 13 -7.29 -3.53 -12.41
N PRO A 14 -8.48 -3.26 -11.84
CA PRO A 14 -9.69 -3.00 -12.64
C PRO A 14 -9.47 -1.84 -13.62
N ALA A 15 -10.15 -1.87 -14.75
CA ALA A 15 -9.98 -0.88 -15.84
C ALA A 15 -10.19 0.59 -15.40
N SER A 16 -10.88 0.80 -14.29
CA SER A 16 -11.17 2.11 -13.71
C SER A 16 -10.14 2.64 -12.71
N TRP A 17 -9.00 1.93 -12.52
CA TRP A 17 -7.96 2.41 -11.61
C TRP A 17 -7.37 3.77 -12.06
N SER A 18 -6.76 4.50 -11.15
CA SER A 18 -6.37 5.91 -11.35
C SER A 18 -5.35 6.16 -12.47
N ARG A 19 -4.61 5.15 -12.94
CA ARG A 19 -3.47 5.26 -13.87
C ARG A 19 -2.45 6.33 -13.48
N GLY A 20 -2.36 6.60 -12.21
CA GLY A 20 -1.52 7.66 -11.66
C GLY A 20 -1.14 7.42 -10.22
N ASN A 21 -0.53 8.43 -9.61
CA ASN A 21 -0.22 8.47 -8.20
C ASN A 21 -1.20 9.42 -7.48
N PRO A 22 -1.96 8.94 -6.50
CA PRO A 22 -1.89 7.60 -5.89
C PRO A 22 -2.45 6.51 -6.80
N VAL A 23 -1.93 5.28 -6.65
CA VAL A 23 -2.52 4.07 -7.24
C VAL A 23 -3.73 3.67 -6.41
N ASP A 24 -4.92 3.88 -6.92
CA ASP A 24 -6.16 3.48 -6.27
C ASP A 24 -6.49 2.03 -6.61
N ILE A 25 -6.53 1.18 -5.59
CA ILE A 25 -6.82 -0.25 -5.73
C ILE A 25 -8.25 -0.63 -5.30
N PHE A 26 -9.07 0.37 -5.01
CA PHE A 26 -10.47 0.28 -4.59
C PHE A 26 -10.73 -0.37 -3.22
N GLY A 27 -11.91 -0.05 -2.67
CA GLY A 27 -12.32 -0.42 -1.33
C GLY A 27 -12.66 -1.89 -1.11
N ASP A 28 -12.78 -2.66 -2.18
CA ASP A 28 -12.99 -4.11 -2.20
C ASP A 28 -11.69 -4.89 -2.40
N ALA A 29 -10.53 -4.22 -2.34
CA ALA A 29 -9.25 -4.84 -2.63
C ALA A 29 -8.96 -6.01 -1.69
N SER A 30 -8.79 -7.19 -2.27
CA SER A 30 -8.30 -8.37 -1.57
C SER A 30 -6.85 -8.22 -1.14
N GLY A 31 -6.40 -9.02 -0.17
CA GLY A 31 -4.99 -9.07 0.20
C GLY A 31 -4.07 -9.33 -1.00
N LYS A 32 -4.49 -10.21 -1.92
CA LYS A 32 -3.74 -10.47 -3.16
C LYS A 32 -3.55 -9.20 -3.99
N ARG A 33 -4.58 -8.37 -4.15
CA ARG A 33 -4.48 -7.12 -4.91
C ARG A 33 -3.48 -6.16 -4.27
N TYR A 34 -3.44 -6.06 -2.93
CA TYR A 34 -2.41 -5.32 -2.21
C TYR A 34 -1.01 -5.84 -2.47
N ALA A 35 -0.80 -7.15 -2.36
CA ALA A 35 0.51 -7.77 -2.55
C ALA A 35 1.04 -7.60 -3.98
N ASP A 36 0.21 -7.87 -4.97
CA ASP A 36 0.59 -7.76 -6.38
C ASP A 36 0.93 -6.31 -6.77
N THR A 37 0.11 -5.35 -6.35
CA THR A 37 0.36 -3.93 -6.62
C THR A 37 1.63 -3.45 -5.93
N LEU A 38 1.84 -3.86 -4.67
CA LEU A 38 3.04 -3.49 -3.93
C LEU A 38 4.29 -4.06 -4.58
N ALA A 39 4.27 -5.30 -5.06
CA ALA A 39 5.39 -5.91 -5.78
C ALA A 39 5.76 -5.11 -7.03
N VAL A 40 4.79 -4.73 -7.84
CA VAL A 40 5.02 -3.89 -9.05
C VAL A 40 5.65 -2.53 -8.68
N LEU A 41 5.22 -1.91 -7.58
CA LEU A 41 5.77 -0.63 -7.13
C LEU A 41 7.17 -0.75 -6.53
N ILE A 42 7.47 -1.87 -5.86
CA ILE A 42 8.81 -2.16 -5.34
C ILE A 42 9.82 -2.31 -6.47
N ASP A 43 9.42 -2.87 -7.60
CA ASP A 43 10.31 -3.05 -8.76
C ASP A 43 10.55 -1.76 -9.57
N ASP A 44 9.73 -0.74 -9.37
CA ASP A 44 9.88 0.55 -10.08
C ASP A 44 11.03 1.38 -9.54
N ARG A 45 12.08 1.55 -10.33
CA ARG A 45 13.28 2.33 -9.94
C ARG A 45 13.03 3.83 -9.82
N GLU A 46 11.93 4.34 -10.34
CA GLU A 46 11.54 5.75 -10.20
C GLU A 46 10.80 6.05 -8.89
N VAL A 47 10.56 5.03 -8.06
CA VAL A 47 9.84 5.15 -6.80
C VAL A 47 10.85 5.17 -5.65
N ASP A 48 10.89 6.28 -4.90
CA ASP A 48 11.79 6.47 -3.77
C ASP A 48 11.15 6.00 -2.45
N ALA A 49 9.84 6.15 -2.33
CA ALA A 49 9.07 5.71 -1.16
C ALA A 49 7.68 5.25 -1.55
N ILE A 50 7.14 4.29 -0.80
CA ILE A 50 5.79 3.75 -0.98
C ILE A 50 5.01 3.97 0.30
N LEU A 51 3.85 4.62 0.21
CA LEU A 51 2.87 4.68 1.28
C LEU A 51 1.74 3.71 0.97
N VAL A 52 1.60 2.68 1.78
CA VAL A 52 0.46 1.76 1.73
C VAL A 52 -0.60 2.25 2.70
N LEU A 53 -1.73 2.70 2.17
CA LEU A 53 -2.84 3.22 2.95
C LEU A 53 -4.02 2.24 2.91
N ASN A 54 -4.53 1.88 4.08
CA ASN A 54 -5.77 1.12 4.21
C ASN A 54 -6.78 1.89 5.07
N CYS A 55 -7.98 2.08 4.53
CA CYS A 55 -9.13 2.60 5.26
C CYS A 55 -10.17 1.48 5.34
N PRO A 56 -10.39 0.86 6.51
CA PRO A 56 -11.29 -0.27 6.62
C PRO A 56 -12.72 0.08 6.19
N THR A 57 -13.26 -0.73 5.28
CA THR A 57 -14.70 -0.75 4.96
C THR A 57 -15.30 -2.07 5.45
N GLY A 58 -16.60 -2.18 5.44
CA GLY A 58 -17.28 -3.44 5.70
C GLY A 58 -17.10 -4.52 4.62
N LEU A 59 -16.35 -4.23 3.54
CA LEU A 59 -16.22 -5.09 2.36
C LEU A 59 -14.95 -5.95 2.37
N ALA A 60 -13.89 -5.52 3.02
CA ALA A 60 -12.61 -6.22 3.07
C ALA A 60 -12.07 -6.31 4.50
N GLN A 61 -11.36 -7.38 4.81
CA GLN A 61 -10.78 -7.59 6.13
C GLN A 61 -9.42 -6.86 6.24
N PRO A 62 -9.27 -5.92 7.17
CA PRO A 62 -8.03 -5.14 7.31
C PRO A 62 -6.79 -5.97 7.64
N ASP A 63 -6.96 -7.08 8.35
CA ASP A 63 -5.89 -7.98 8.75
C ASP A 63 -5.42 -8.86 7.58
N GLU A 64 -6.31 -9.24 6.65
CA GLU A 64 -5.94 -9.94 5.42
C GLU A 64 -5.02 -9.08 4.55
N ALA A 65 -5.38 -7.82 4.33
CA ALA A 65 -4.55 -6.87 3.61
C ALA A 65 -3.19 -6.66 4.29
N ALA A 66 -3.17 -6.55 5.62
CA ALA A 66 -1.92 -6.41 6.38
C ALA A 66 -1.01 -7.63 6.23
N ARG A 67 -1.56 -8.86 6.35
CA ARG A 67 -0.78 -10.10 6.15
C ARG A 67 -0.19 -10.18 4.74
N ALA A 68 -0.96 -9.81 3.73
CA ALA A 68 -0.53 -9.83 2.34
C ALA A 68 0.60 -8.81 2.09
N VAL A 69 0.49 -7.59 2.62
CA VAL A 69 1.54 -6.57 2.54
C VAL A 69 2.82 -7.04 3.25
N ILE A 70 2.71 -7.58 4.46
CA ILE A 70 3.85 -8.15 5.19
C ILE A 70 4.51 -9.28 4.39
N GLY A 71 3.71 -10.16 3.80
CA GLY A 71 4.19 -11.24 2.95
C GLY A 71 4.95 -10.74 1.74
N ALA A 72 4.40 -9.75 1.03
CA ALA A 72 5.04 -9.14 -0.14
C ALA A 72 6.38 -8.47 0.22
N LEU A 73 6.44 -7.73 1.34
CA LEU A 73 7.66 -7.10 1.81
C LEU A 73 8.75 -8.10 2.23
N LYS A 74 8.35 -9.23 2.80
CA LYS A 74 9.29 -10.32 3.17
C LYS A 74 9.79 -11.09 1.94
N ALA A 75 8.96 -11.20 0.91
CA ALA A 75 9.30 -11.88 -0.35
C ALA A 75 10.13 -10.99 -1.30
N ALA A 76 10.10 -9.67 -1.11
CA ALA A 76 10.84 -8.75 -1.96
C ALA A 76 12.35 -8.92 -1.78
N GLU A 77 13.08 -8.85 -2.89
CA GLU A 77 14.53 -8.89 -2.88
C GLU A 77 15.11 -7.74 -2.03
N PRO A 78 16.08 -8.02 -1.14
CA PRO A 78 16.67 -6.98 -0.29
C PRO A 78 17.26 -5.80 -1.08
N THR A 79 17.73 -6.06 -2.29
CA THR A 79 18.25 -5.04 -3.20
C THR A 79 17.16 -4.10 -3.74
N ALA A 80 15.96 -4.62 -3.96
CA ALA A 80 14.82 -3.83 -4.43
C ALA A 80 14.30 -2.87 -3.35
N LEU A 81 14.44 -3.24 -2.08
CA LEU A 81 14.06 -2.41 -0.92
C LEU A 81 15.19 -1.49 -0.44
N ARG A 82 16.43 -1.66 -0.93
CA ARG A 82 17.57 -0.87 -0.47
C ARG A 82 17.39 0.61 -0.82
N GLY A 83 17.41 1.46 0.21
CA GLY A 83 17.24 2.91 0.07
C GLY A 83 15.80 3.36 -0.14
N ARG A 84 14.82 2.46 -0.08
CA ARG A 84 13.39 2.77 -0.20
C ARG A 84 12.69 2.66 1.13
N ASN A 85 11.82 3.61 1.40
CA ASN A 85 10.97 3.58 2.57
C ASN A 85 9.58 3.06 2.19
N VAL A 86 9.17 1.94 2.80
CA VAL A 86 7.77 1.50 2.72
C VAL A 86 7.09 1.85 4.04
N ILE A 87 6.13 2.72 3.96
CA ILE A 87 5.36 3.25 5.09
C ILE A 87 3.98 2.63 5.02
N THR A 88 3.48 2.12 6.14
CA THR A 88 2.14 1.54 6.21
C THR A 88 1.25 2.37 7.12
N ALA A 89 0.03 2.69 6.67
CA ALA A 89 -0.96 3.43 7.43
C ALA A 89 -2.32 2.73 7.36
N TRP A 90 -2.77 2.21 8.50
CA TRP A 90 -4.11 1.63 8.68
C TRP A 90 -4.96 2.59 9.47
N LEU A 91 -5.96 3.17 8.81
CA LEU A 91 -6.87 4.15 9.41
C LEU A 91 -7.93 3.45 10.26
N GLY A 92 -8.48 4.20 11.23
CA GLY A 92 -9.43 3.68 12.20
C GLY A 92 -8.75 3.21 13.48
N GLU A 93 -9.41 3.43 14.62
CA GLU A 93 -8.83 3.09 15.92
C GLU A 93 -9.06 1.62 16.28
N TYR A 94 -10.30 1.18 16.25
CA TYR A 94 -10.67 -0.18 16.65
C TYR A 94 -10.49 -1.19 15.52
N THR A 95 -10.98 -0.86 14.33
CA THR A 95 -10.98 -1.74 13.16
C THR A 95 -9.56 -2.02 12.63
N ALA A 96 -8.65 -1.08 12.77
CA ALA A 96 -7.27 -1.24 12.32
C ALA A 96 -6.32 -1.82 13.37
N ARG A 97 -6.77 -2.03 14.62
CA ARG A 97 -5.91 -2.53 15.71
C ARG A 97 -5.29 -3.89 15.41
N PRO A 98 -6.04 -4.93 14.93
CA PRO A 98 -5.44 -6.21 14.59
C PRO A 98 -4.37 -6.11 13.52
N ALA A 99 -4.60 -5.32 12.48
CA ALA A 99 -3.62 -5.10 11.42
C ALA A 99 -2.34 -4.42 11.93
N ARG A 100 -2.47 -3.41 12.78
CA ARG A 100 -1.32 -2.73 13.39
C ARG A 100 -0.50 -3.67 14.26
N GLN A 101 -1.14 -4.59 14.98
CA GLN A 101 -0.45 -5.60 15.77
C GLN A 101 0.37 -6.53 14.88
N LEU A 102 -0.19 -6.97 13.75
CA LEU A 102 0.54 -7.80 12.77
C LEU A 102 1.82 -7.13 12.26
N PHE A 103 1.78 -5.83 11.95
CA PHE A 103 2.99 -5.08 11.56
C PHE A 103 3.99 -4.95 12.68
N ALA A 104 3.55 -4.73 13.92
CA ALA A 104 4.42 -4.68 15.09
C ALA A 104 5.12 -6.03 15.31
N ASP A 105 4.40 -7.13 15.25
CA ASP A 105 4.92 -8.48 15.42
C ASP A 105 5.92 -8.85 14.30
N ALA A 106 5.66 -8.34 13.09
CA ALA A 106 6.58 -8.49 11.96
C ALA A 106 7.81 -7.56 12.04
N ARG A 107 7.94 -6.75 13.09
CA ARG A 107 8.96 -5.70 13.25
C ARG A 107 8.94 -4.65 12.11
N MET A 108 7.79 -4.43 11.54
CA MET A 108 7.49 -3.40 10.55
C MET A 108 6.48 -2.42 11.16
N PRO A 109 6.91 -1.54 12.09
CA PRO A 109 5.95 -0.69 12.80
C PRO A 109 5.21 0.20 11.81
N PRO A 110 3.85 0.21 11.87
CA PRO A 110 3.08 1.15 11.08
C PRO A 110 3.46 2.55 11.51
N THR A 111 3.67 3.43 10.56
CA THR A 111 3.79 4.85 10.88
C THR A 111 2.48 5.27 11.53
N LYS A 112 2.52 5.78 12.77
CA LYS A 112 1.35 6.41 13.37
C LYS A 112 0.97 7.56 12.43
N ALA A 113 -0.10 7.40 11.69
CA ALA A 113 -0.67 8.49 10.92
C ALA A 113 -1.05 9.59 11.94
N ARG A 114 -0.18 10.57 12.12
CA ARG A 114 -0.60 11.86 12.66
C ARG A 114 -1.64 12.33 11.67
N THR A 115 -2.80 12.66 12.18
CA THR A 115 -3.98 13.17 11.45
C THR A 115 -3.58 13.75 10.10
N ALA A 116 -3.79 12.98 9.02
CA ALA A 116 -3.44 13.44 7.70
C ALA A 116 -4.29 14.67 7.39
N PRO A 117 -3.72 15.73 6.80
CA PRO A 117 -4.50 16.90 6.43
C PRO A 117 -5.66 16.49 5.53
N SER A 118 -6.73 17.27 5.56
CA SER A 118 -8.05 17.03 4.96
C SER A 118 -8.10 16.54 3.51
N ALA A 119 -6.99 16.53 2.80
CA ALA A 119 -6.86 15.99 1.43
C ALA A 119 -6.95 14.45 1.34
N VAL A 120 -6.81 13.72 2.45
CA VAL A 120 -6.86 12.23 2.48
C VAL A 120 -8.30 11.71 2.65
N SER A 121 -9.25 12.55 3.00
CA SER A 121 -10.63 12.10 3.28
C SER A 121 -11.42 11.63 2.05
N SER A 122 -10.91 11.85 0.84
CA SER A 122 -11.53 11.39 -0.42
C SER A 122 -10.86 10.17 -1.05
N ILE A 123 -9.74 9.67 -0.46
CA ILE A 123 -9.00 8.52 -0.98
C ILE A 123 -9.36 7.32 -0.13
N GLY A 124 -10.29 6.50 -0.60
CA GLY A 124 -10.75 5.32 0.13
C GLY A 124 -9.66 4.27 0.34
N TYR A 125 -8.85 3.99 -0.68
CA TYR A 125 -7.74 3.03 -0.66
C TYR A 125 -6.69 3.44 -1.68
N ALA A 126 -5.48 3.67 -1.25
CA ALA A 126 -4.41 4.02 -2.15
C ALA A 126 -3.09 3.39 -1.70
N ILE A 127 -2.36 2.84 -2.65
CA ILE A 127 -0.92 2.73 -2.53
C ILE A 127 -0.37 3.97 -3.20
N ALA A 128 0.09 4.92 -2.40
CA ALA A 128 0.68 6.15 -2.89
C ALA A 128 2.18 5.98 -3.03
N THR A 129 2.74 6.38 -4.17
CA THR A 129 4.17 6.52 -4.32
C THR A 129 4.55 7.96 -4.02
N ILE A 130 5.49 8.17 -3.11
CA ILE A 130 6.04 9.49 -2.81
C ILE A 130 7.37 9.58 -3.52
N LYS A 131 7.50 10.53 -4.43
CA LYS A 131 8.77 10.85 -5.07
C LYS A 131 9.40 12.00 -4.28
N SER A 132 10.64 11.83 -3.82
CA SER A 132 11.41 12.94 -3.28
C SER A 132 11.79 13.89 -4.43
N CYS A 133 11.61 15.17 -4.23
CA CYS A 133 12.10 16.20 -5.15
C CYS A 133 13.62 16.34 -5.04
#